data_bb25a006d6e4e18cd7bb630c86353f83
#
_entry.id   bb25a006d6e4e18cd7bb630c86353f83
#
_cell.length_a   1.000
_cell.length_b   1.000
_cell.length_c   1.000
_cell.angle_alpha   90.00
_cell.angle_beta   90.00
_cell.angle_gamma   90.00
#
_symmetry.space_group_name_H-M   'P 1'
#
loop_
_entity.id
_entity.type
_entity.pdbx_description
1 polymer ?
#
loop_
_entity_poly.entity_id
_entity_poly.type
_entity_poly.pdbx_seq_one_letter_code
_entity_poly.pdbx_strand_id
1 'polypeptide(L)'
;CLLEALRRTGDKLALFCEAGQIYLPRKLSVVYTLLEKMVFQVVTKAMKGIKYPSFHPKFWLLRYTNKEEVLYRIVVLSRNLTFDRSWDICFYMDGKLGEETDKNIPVADFLKYLLKQLSKSEIAKAKQIRQLIKELEYVNFETGMKEFYDFEFIPSGIPCSEGGIYSMLDTSLIKGANDRFEKSFHELLVISPFLSKDIIRQFNERSRWIENTEYMLITREMSLEKLRPEDCDNFRIYVLKDEIVDGEAAISDGESDYYKQDIHAKVYMLRKNANTELYLGSLNASHNAVYGNIEFMLLLKSKNRHINMEKLKADIFNGDEDGANNPFKEVELSEHKKLKEVDEAGELDFLIKQINRYKFYAVVSENRDYYDVNIIVEDYEKPDADITLSPIFAQTEEVEFAKNMLFEKLSINSLSEFYVLFICDNAGNKVKRLIKIETEGIPDEREGKVILSIIGENFYRYVEFLFGDDYITSALRANSGNGQGSLGKSYASIENM
;
A
#
# COMPACT_ATOMS: atom_id res chain seq x y z
N CYS A 1 -19.82 18.04 -6.48
CA CYS A 1 -18.94 17.43 -7.49
C CYS A 1 -18.09 16.29 -6.89
N LEU A 2 -17.16 16.59 -5.97
CA LEU A 2 -16.28 15.60 -5.36
C LEU A 2 -17.04 14.55 -4.54
N LEU A 3 -18.02 14.96 -3.74
CA LEU A 3 -18.85 14.08 -2.92
C LEU A 3 -19.58 13.04 -3.77
N GLU A 4 -20.21 13.47 -4.89
CA GLU A 4 -20.91 12.56 -5.78
C GLU A 4 -19.94 11.63 -6.55
N ALA A 5 -18.76 12.15 -6.94
CA ALA A 5 -17.73 11.30 -7.52
C ALA A 5 -17.29 10.21 -6.54
N LEU A 6 -17.08 10.54 -5.28
CA LEU A 6 -16.73 9.57 -4.23
C LEU A 6 -17.85 8.53 -4.04
N ARG A 7 -19.12 8.98 -3.96
CA ARG A 7 -20.28 8.09 -3.84
C ARG A 7 -20.38 7.11 -5.00
N ARG A 8 -20.27 7.60 -6.25
CA ARG A 8 -20.31 6.76 -7.45
C ARG A 8 -19.10 5.82 -7.58
N THR A 9 -17.98 6.17 -6.96
CA THR A 9 -16.79 5.32 -6.95
C THR A 9 -16.98 4.11 -6.02
N GLY A 10 -17.84 4.21 -5.01
CA GLY A 10 -18.14 3.14 -4.07
C GLY A 10 -18.43 1.80 -4.73
N ASP A 11 -19.22 1.79 -5.80
CA ASP A 11 -19.60 0.58 -6.51
C ASP A 11 -18.52 0.05 -7.48
N LYS A 12 -17.52 0.88 -7.82
CA LYS A 12 -16.52 0.59 -8.86
C LYS A 12 -15.12 0.32 -8.32
N LEU A 13 -14.86 0.64 -7.06
CA LEU A 13 -13.56 0.51 -6.42
C LEU A 13 -13.60 -0.54 -5.32
N ALA A 14 -12.62 -1.44 -5.29
CA ALA A 14 -12.33 -2.30 -4.16
C ALA A 14 -10.89 -2.03 -3.71
N LEU A 15 -10.73 -1.60 -2.46
CA LEU A 15 -9.45 -1.26 -1.84
C LEU A 15 -9.19 -2.26 -0.72
N PHE A 16 -8.18 -3.10 -0.90
CA PHE A 16 -7.78 -4.10 0.07
C PHE A 16 -6.62 -3.59 0.90
N CYS A 17 -6.72 -3.66 2.21
CA CYS A 17 -5.69 -3.23 3.13
C CYS A 17 -5.51 -4.24 4.27
N GLU A 18 -4.35 -4.24 4.92
CA GLU A 18 -4.12 -5.08 6.09
C GLU A 18 -5.08 -4.71 7.23
N ALA A 19 -5.70 -5.71 7.82
CA ALA A 19 -6.60 -5.53 8.95
C ALA A 19 -5.87 -4.88 10.14
N GLY A 20 -6.49 -3.87 10.74
CA GLY A 20 -5.92 -3.13 11.88
C GLY A 20 -4.77 -2.19 11.56
N GLN A 21 -4.44 -1.97 10.29
CA GLN A 21 -3.39 -1.03 9.88
C GLN A 21 -3.95 0.29 9.30
N ILE A 22 -5.23 0.56 9.48
CA ILE A 22 -5.82 1.84 9.13
C ILE A 22 -5.64 2.80 10.30
N TYR A 23 -4.92 3.90 10.06
CA TYR A 23 -4.71 4.94 11.06
C TYR A 23 -5.96 5.80 11.24
N LEU A 24 -6.22 6.24 12.48
CA LEU A 24 -7.31 7.17 12.76
C LEU A 24 -6.97 8.54 12.13
N PRO A 25 -7.85 9.10 11.28
CA PRO A 25 -7.65 10.43 10.72
C PRO A 25 -7.63 11.52 11.80
N ARG A 26 -6.78 12.54 11.64
CA ARG A 26 -6.72 13.67 12.59
C ARG A 26 -8.05 14.45 12.67
N LYS A 27 -8.74 14.60 11.55
CA LYS A 27 -10.08 15.20 11.48
C LYS A 27 -11.07 14.15 11.02
N LEU A 28 -12.06 13.89 11.85
CA LEU A 28 -13.14 12.99 11.51
C LEU A 28 -14.18 13.71 10.64
N SER A 29 -14.63 13.01 9.63
CA SER A 29 -15.70 13.45 8.76
C SER A 29 -16.64 12.30 8.48
N VAL A 30 -17.94 12.56 8.55
CA VAL A 30 -18.98 11.58 8.19
C VAL A 30 -18.87 11.09 6.73
N VAL A 31 -18.09 11.78 5.87
CA VAL A 31 -17.72 11.33 4.51
C VAL A 31 -17.06 9.94 4.54
N TYR A 32 -16.39 9.58 5.63
CA TYR A 32 -15.72 8.27 5.72
C TYR A 32 -16.71 7.09 5.64
N THR A 33 -17.99 7.29 5.96
CA THR A 33 -19.01 6.24 5.75
C THR A 33 -19.14 5.81 4.28
N LEU A 34 -18.85 6.73 3.33
CA LEU A 34 -18.87 6.41 1.90
C LEU A 34 -17.72 5.48 1.48
N LEU A 35 -16.66 5.36 2.31
CA LEU A 35 -15.54 4.45 2.08
C LEU A 35 -15.85 3.00 2.51
N GLU A 36 -16.89 2.79 3.30
CA GLU A 36 -17.26 1.45 3.81
C GLU A 36 -17.48 0.45 2.66
N LYS A 37 -18.13 0.88 1.58
CA LYS A 37 -18.38 0.06 0.37
C LYS A 37 -17.11 -0.23 -0.46
N MET A 38 -16.01 0.44 -0.17
CA MET A 38 -14.77 0.35 -0.96
C MET A 38 -13.65 -0.35 -0.23
N VAL A 39 -13.59 -0.28 1.11
CA VAL A 39 -12.48 -0.77 1.93
C VAL A 39 -12.76 -2.18 2.43
N PHE A 40 -11.84 -3.09 2.13
CA PHE A 40 -11.88 -4.49 2.54
C PHE A 40 -10.60 -4.84 3.30
N GLN A 41 -10.78 -5.42 4.47
CA GLN A 41 -9.67 -5.82 5.32
C GLN A 41 -9.18 -7.23 4.95
N VAL A 42 -7.87 -7.37 4.88
CA VAL A 42 -7.21 -8.66 4.64
C VAL A 42 -6.59 -9.15 5.95
N VAL A 43 -7.03 -10.32 6.40
CA VAL A 43 -6.46 -11.00 7.55
C VAL A 43 -5.50 -12.07 7.06
N THR A 44 -4.23 -11.90 7.39
CA THR A 44 -3.18 -12.86 7.00
C THR A 44 -3.16 -14.07 7.93
N LYS A 45 -2.88 -15.24 7.36
CA LYS A 45 -2.71 -16.48 8.15
C LYS A 45 -1.25 -16.64 8.55
N ALA A 46 -1.02 -17.24 9.74
CA ALA A 46 0.34 -17.60 10.17
C ALA A 46 0.98 -18.55 9.16
N MET A 47 2.27 -18.35 8.89
CA MET A 47 3.09 -19.23 8.06
C MET A 47 4.16 -19.87 8.91
N LYS A 48 4.76 -20.97 8.44
CA LYS A 48 5.83 -21.66 9.18
C LYS A 48 7.00 -20.72 9.43
N GLY A 49 7.30 -20.46 10.69
CA GLY A 49 8.38 -19.57 11.13
C GLY A 49 7.99 -18.10 11.25
N ILE A 50 6.81 -17.69 10.73
CA ILE A 50 6.31 -16.30 10.81
C ILE A 50 4.90 -16.31 11.37
N LYS A 51 4.78 -15.90 12.62
CA LYS A 51 3.51 -15.93 13.35
C LYS A 51 2.51 -14.89 12.85
N TYR A 52 3.00 -13.74 12.38
CA TYR A 52 2.20 -12.59 11.98
C TYR A 52 2.71 -11.98 10.67
N PRO A 53 2.46 -12.63 9.52
CA PRO A 53 2.79 -12.05 8.23
C PRO A 53 1.97 -10.79 7.98
N SER A 54 2.54 -9.84 7.25
CA SER A 54 1.84 -8.62 6.84
C SER A 54 1.27 -8.74 5.43
N PHE A 55 0.15 -8.06 5.18
CA PHE A 55 -0.38 -7.85 3.83
C PHE A 55 0.16 -6.52 3.30
N HIS A 56 1.15 -6.58 2.41
CA HIS A 56 1.93 -5.41 2.02
C HIS A 56 2.01 -5.12 0.51
N PRO A 57 1.18 -5.72 -0.37
CA PRO A 57 1.24 -5.45 -1.79
C PRO A 57 0.81 -4.01 -2.11
N LYS A 58 1.38 -3.46 -3.18
CA LYS A 58 1.11 -2.10 -3.65
C LYS A 58 0.96 -2.09 -5.15
N PHE A 59 -0.26 -2.34 -5.62
CA PHE A 59 -0.58 -2.24 -7.05
C PHE A 59 -2.03 -1.81 -7.26
N TRP A 60 -2.30 -1.25 -8.43
CA TRP A 60 -3.62 -0.94 -8.93
C TRP A 60 -3.87 -1.71 -10.20
N LEU A 61 -5.02 -2.33 -10.30
CA LEU A 61 -5.53 -2.88 -11.55
C LEU A 61 -6.79 -2.09 -11.94
N LEU A 62 -6.69 -1.34 -13.02
CA LEU A 62 -7.73 -0.45 -13.50
C LEU A 62 -8.30 -0.99 -14.81
N ARG A 63 -9.61 -1.09 -14.88
CA ARG A 63 -10.36 -1.49 -16.06
C ARG A 63 -11.17 -0.30 -16.57
N TYR A 64 -10.87 0.13 -17.76
CA TYR A 64 -11.62 1.19 -18.45
C TYR A 64 -12.46 0.55 -19.56
N THR A 65 -13.65 1.07 -19.77
CA THR A 65 -14.52 0.63 -20.85
C THR A 65 -15.28 1.81 -21.42
N ASN A 66 -15.39 1.82 -22.74
CA ASN A 66 -16.35 2.58 -23.48
C ASN A 66 -17.29 1.57 -24.21
N LYS A 67 -18.09 2.02 -25.16
CA LYS A 67 -19.02 1.13 -25.89
C LYS A 67 -18.32 0.12 -26.81
N GLU A 68 -17.06 0.37 -27.16
CA GLU A 68 -16.35 -0.34 -28.24
C GLU A 68 -15.11 -1.09 -27.73
N GLU A 69 -14.42 -0.55 -26.72
CA GLU A 69 -13.12 -1.08 -26.26
C GLU A 69 -13.08 -1.28 -24.74
N VAL A 70 -12.26 -2.26 -24.34
CA VAL A 70 -11.85 -2.47 -22.95
C VAL A 70 -10.34 -2.30 -22.86
N LEU A 71 -9.90 -1.41 -21.99
CA LEU A 71 -8.50 -1.13 -21.71
C LEU A 71 -8.19 -1.45 -20.26
N TYR A 72 -7.06 -2.08 -20.03
CA TYR A 72 -6.52 -2.33 -18.70
C TYR A 72 -5.29 -1.47 -18.46
N ARG A 73 -5.12 -1.04 -17.21
CA ARG A 73 -3.86 -0.50 -16.70
C ARG A 73 -3.51 -1.19 -15.40
N ILE A 74 -2.31 -1.71 -15.29
CA ILE A 74 -1.73 -2.14 -14.03
C ILE A 74 -0.65 -1.15 -13.63
N VAL A 75 -0.67 -0.72 -12.35
CA VAL A 75 0.34 0.18 -11.77
C VAL A 75 0.94 -0.54 -10.57
N VAL A 76 2.24 -0.77 -10.56
CA VAL A 76 2.96 -1.33 -9.42
C VAL A 76 3.77 -0.23 -8.76
N LEU A 77 3.66 -0.12 -7.44
CA LEU A 77 4.22 0.96 -6.65
C LEU A 77 5.07 0.41 -5.49
N SER A 78 5.96 1.23 -4.98
CA SER A 78 6.72 0.92 -3.76
C SER A 78 6.09 1.45 -2.48
N ARG A 79 5.08 2.32 -2.57
CA ARG A 79 4.41 2.97 -1.45
C ARG A 79 2.88 2.91 -1.55
N ASN A 80 2.22 3.01 -0.40
CA ASN A 80 0.78 3.25 -0.32
C ASN A 80 0.44 4.69 -0.70
N LEU A 81 -0.85 4.99 -0.89
CA LEU A 81 -1.34 6.37 -1.04
C LEU A 81 -1.24 7.09 0.31
N THR A 82 -0.10 7.68 0.59
CA THR A 82 0.18 8.49 1.79
C THR A 82 0.63 9.89 1.37
N PHE A 83 0.51 10.86 2.28
CA PHE A 83 0.86 12.26 2.03
C PHE A 83 2.30 12.60 2.47
N ASP A 84 3.10 11.61 2.87
CA ASP A 84 4.50 11.85 3.17
C ASP A 84 5.31 12.14 1.88
N ARG A 85 6.48 12.76 2.02
CA ARG A 85 7.34 13.20 0.92
C ARG A 85 8.53 12.26 0.74
N SER A 86 8.26 10.98 0.64
CA SER A 86 9.31 9.98 0.43
C SER A 86 9.60 9.76 -1.05
N TRP A 87 10.84 9.41 -1.35
CA TRP A 87 11.26 8.95 -2.67
C TRP A 87 10.69 7.57 -2.93
N ASP A 88 9.92 7.49 -4.01
CA ASP A 88 9.20 6.28 -4.43
C ASP A 88 9.43 5.95 -5.88
N ILE A 89 9.03 4.72 -6.24
CA ILE A 89 8.96 4.29 -7.61
C ILE A 89 7.59 3.75 -7.94
N CYS A 90 7.15 4.02 -9.17
CA CYS A 90 6.00 3.34 -9.76
C CYS A 90 6.31 2.97 -11.21
N PHE A 91 5.69 1.89 -11.67
CA PHE A 91 5.71 1.50 -13.06
C PHE A 91 4.29 1.11 -13.49
N TYR A 92 3.87 1.52 -14.67
CA TYR A 92 2.57 1.14 -15.20
C TYR A 92 2.70 0.49 -16.58
N MET A 93 1.76 -0.37 -16.87
CA MET A 93 1.60 -0.99 -18.17
C MET A 93 0.14 -0.90 -18.59
N ASP A 94 -0.07 -0.61 -19.86
CA ASP A 94 -1.38 -0.65 -20.49
C ASP A 94 -1.56 -1.98 -21.22
N GLY A 95 -2.78 -2.49 -21.23
CA GLY A 95 -3.12 -3.73 -21.88
C GLY A 95 -4.49 -3.68 -22.56
N LYS A 96 -4.63 -4.38 -23.66
CA LYS A 96 -5.88 -4.56 -24.40
C LYS A 96 -6.27 -6.02 -24.42
N LEU A 97 -7.57 -6.29 -24.56
CA LEU A 97 -8.02 -7.65 -24.82
C LEU A 97 -7.53 -8.10 -26.20
N GLY A 98 -6.94 -9.27 -26.24
CA GLY A 98 -6.35 -9.86 -27.45
C GLY A 98 -6.29 -11.39 -27.36
N GLU A 99 -5.14 -11.96 -27.72
CA GLU A 99 -4.91 -13.39 -27.64
C GLU A 99 -4.75 -13.87 -26.19
N GLU A 100 -5.04 -15.14 -25.95
CA GLU A 100 -4.86 -15.79 -24.67
C GLU A 100 -3.39 -15.76 -24.22
N THR A 101 -3.16 -15.49 -22.93
CA THR A 101 -1.82 -15.39 -22.37
C THR A 101 -1.75 -15.89 -20.93
N ASP A 102 -0.69 -16.63 -20.62
CA ASP A 102 -0.41 -17.12 -19.27
C ASP A 102 0.30 -16.08 -18.38
N LYS A 103 0.79 -14.98 -18.96
CA LYS A 103 1.57 -13.96 -18.23
C LYS A 103 0.83 -13.34 -17.05
N ASN A 104 -0.49 -13.30 -17.12
CA ASN A 104 -1.34 -12.69 -16.11
C ASN A 104 -1.86 -13.66 -15.04
N ILE A 105 -1.55 -14.96 -15.14
CA ILE A 105 -1.95 -15.96 -14.13
C ILE A 105 -1.58 -15.50 -12.71
N PRO A 106 -0.39 -14.95 -12.44
CA PRO A 106 -0.05 -14.50 -11.09
C PRO A 106 -0.95 -13.36 -10.57
N VAL A 107 -1.39 -12.44 -11.44
CA VAL A 107 -2.35 -11.37 -11.10
C VAL A 107 -3.74 -11.94 -10.86
N ALA A 108 -4.19 -12.86 -11.73
CA ALA A 108 -5.47 -13.54 -11.58
C ALA A 108 -5.53 -14.35 -10.27
N ASP A 109 -4.46 -15.04 -9.90
CA ASP A 109 -4.35 -15.77 -8.63
C ASP A 109 -4.36 -14.83 -7.44
N PHE A 110 -3.73 -13.66 -7.56
CA PHE A 110 -3.79 -12.64 -6.53
C PHE A 110 -5.24 -12.14 -6.34
N LEU A 111 -5.97 -11.88 -7.43
CA LEU A 111 -7.38 -11.51 -7.35
C LEU A 111 -8.26 -12.63 -6.78
N LYS A 112 -7.98 -13.91 -7.09
CA LYS A 112 -8.66 -15.06 -6.47
C LYS A 112 -8.41 -15.12 -4.96
N TYR A 113 -7.21 -14.77 -4.52
CA TYR A 113 -6.88 -14.65 -3.08
C TYR A 113 -7.70 -13.52 -2.43
N LEU A 114 -7.74 -12.33 -3.05
CA LEU A 114 -8.51 -11.18 -2.55
C LEU A 114 -10.02 -11.46 -2.54
N LEU A 115 -10.53 -12.17 -3.54
CA LEU A 115 -11.94 -12.58 -3.61
C LEU A 115 -12.38 -13.39 -2.38
N LYS A 116 -11.48 -14.18 -1.79
CA LYS A 116 -11.75 -14.97 -0.57
C LYS A 116 -11.78 -14.12 0.71
N GLN A 117 -11.33 -12.87 0.64
CA GLN A 117 -11.38 -11.93 1.78
C GLN A 117 -12.71 -11.17 1.85
N LEU A 118 -13.49 -11.19 0.78
CA LEU A 118 -14.81 -10.56 0.77
C LEU A 118 -15.80 -11.38 1.60
N SER A 119 -16.71 -10.69 2.27
CA SER A 119 -17.84 -11.32 2.92
C SER A 119 -18.84 -11.89 1.89
N LYS A 120 -19.74 -12.74 2.34
CA LYS A 120 -20.77 -13.33 1.46
C LYS A 120 -21.80 -12.31 0.99
N SER A 121 -21.97 -11.21 1.69
CA SER A 121 -22.86 -10.09 1.35
C SER A 121 -22.36 -9.29 0.14
N GLU A 122 -21.04 -9.26 -0.11
CA GLU A 122 -20.38 -8.47 -1.17
C GLU A 122 -20.52 -9.09 -2.57
N ILE A 123 -21.75 -9.49 -2.95
CA ILE A 123 -22.04 -10.21 -4.21
C ILE A 123 -21.63 -9.39 -5.44
N ALA A 124 -21.94 -8.09 -5.45
CA ALA A 124 -21.64 -7.21 -6.58
C ALA A 124 -20.13 -7.05 -6.81
N LYS A 125 -19.35 -6.81 -5.74
CA LYS A 125 -17.90 -6.73 -5.78
C LYS A 125 -17.27 -8.04 -6.21
N ALA A 126 -17.73 -9.14 -5.65
CA ALA A 126 -17.28 -10.47 -6.03
C ALA A 126 -17.50 -10.76 -7.52
N LYS A 127 -18.66 -10.33 -8.09
CA LYS A 127 -18.93 -10.46 -9.53
C LYS A 127 -17.97 -9.63 -10.38
N GLN A 128 -17.69 -8.40 -9.98
CA GLN A 128 -16.72 -7.53 -10.68
C GLN A 128 -15.31 -8.13 -10.67
N ILE A 129 -14.83 -8.61 -9.51
CA ILE A 129 -13.50 -9.22 -9.42
C ILE A 129 -13.42 -10.50 -10.25
N ARG A 130 -14.47 -11.35 -10.27
CA ARG A 130 -14.52 -12.54 -11.15
C ARG A 130 -14.45 -12.16 -12.63
N GLN A 131 -15.07 -11.04 -13.02
CA GLN A 131 -14.95 -10.53 -14.39
C GLN A 131 -13.51 -10.15 -14.71
N LEU A 132 -12.81 -9.42 -13.82
CA LEU A 132 -11.40 -9.07 -14.00
C LEU A 132 -10.54 -10.33 -14.15
N ILE A 133 -10.73 -11.34 -13.28
CA ILE A 133 -10.00 -12.60 -13.33
C ILE A 133 -10.17 -13.28 -14.69
N LYS A 134 -11.41 -13.35 -15.22
CA LYS A 134 -11.69 -13.96 -16.51
C LYS A 134 -11.10 -13.18 -17.68
N GLU A 135 -11.18 -11.85 -17.65
CA GLU A 135 -10.67 -11.01 -18.75
C GLU A 135 -9.13 -11.00 -18.77
N LEU A 136 -8.44 -11.16 -17.62
CA LEU A 136 -6.98 -11.21 -17.54
C LEU A 136 -6.34 -12.33 -18.38
N GLU A 137 -7.06 -13.41 -18.65
CA GLU A 137 -6.62 -14.49 -19.57
C GLU A 137 -6.35 -13.97 -21.00
N TYR A 138 -6.95 -12.83 -21.36
CA TYR A 138 -6.88 -12.22 -22.70
C TYR A 138 -6.25 -10.83 -22.71
N VAL A 139 -5.81 -10.29 -21.58
CA VAL A 139 -5.18 -8.98 -21.52
C VAL A 139 -3.71 -9.08 -21.92
N ASN A 140 -3.33 -8.42 -22.98
CA ASN A 140 -1.94 -8.33 -23.41
C ASN A 140 -1.35 -7.00 -22.94
N PHE A 141 -0.59 -7.02 -21.82
CA PHE A 141 0.12 -5.87 -21.30
C PHE A 141 1.40 -5.58 -22.08
N GLU A 142 1.71 -4.30 -22.25
CA GLU A 142 2.93 -3.82 -22.87
C GLU A 142 3.67 -2.88 -21.92
N THR A 143 4.99 -2.99 -21.85
CA THR A 143 5.83 -2.15 -20.98
C THR A 143 5.82 -0.67 -21.40
N GLY A 144 5.46 -0.37 -22.65
CA GLY A 144 5.51 0.97 -23.22
C GLY A 144 6.93 1.52 -23.41
N MET A 145 7.95 0.79 -22.98
CA MET A 145 9.37 1.18 -23.03
C MET A 145 10.18 0.10 -23.75
N LYS A 146 10.88 0.48 -24.82
CA LYS A 146 11.68 -0.43 -25.65
C LYS A 146 12.95 -0.99 -24.97
N GLU A 147 13.33 -0.42 -23.86
CA GLU A 147 14.41 -0.87 -23.00
C GLU A 147 14.09 -2.21 -22.36
N PHE A 148 12.82 -2.52 -22.14
CA PHE A 148 12.35 -3.76 -21.53
C PHE A 148 11.73 -4.65 -22.61
N TYR A 149 12.31 -5.83 -22.81
CA TYR A 149 11.83 -6.78 -23.82
C TYR A 149 10.85 -7.82 -23.28
N ASP A 150 10.76 -7.95 -21.94
CA ASP A 150 9.86 -8.88 -21.25
C ASP A 150 9.58 -8.42 -19.82
N PHE A 151 8.53 -8.97 -19.22
CA PHE A 151 8.17 -8.72 -17.81
C PHE A 151 7.53 -9.96 -17.18
N GLU A 152 7.54 -10.00 -15.83
CA GLU A 152 6.85 -11.01 -15.04
C GLU A 152 6.21 -10.35 -13.80
N PHE A 153 4.98 -10.78 -13.46
CA PHE A 153 4.36 -10.44 -12.20
C PHE A 153 4.75 -11.47 -11.13
N ILE A 154 5.20 -10.98 -10.00
CA ILE A 154 5.73 -11.82 -8.91
C ILE A 154 4.99 -11.52 -7.62
N PRO A 155 3.83 -12.15 -7.38
CA PRO A 155 3.23 -12.18 -6.06
C PRO A 155 4.04 -13.06 -5.12
N SER A 156 3.88 -12.86 -3.81
CA SER A 156 4.45 -13.74 -2.78
C SER A 156 3.45 -13.95 -1.64
N GLY A 157 3.50 -15.11 -1.01
CA GLY A 157 2.68 -15.43 0.15
C GLY A 157 1.23 -15.82 -0.14
N ILE A 158 0.86 -15.99 -1.41
CA ILE A 158 -0.50 -16.39 -1.84
C ILE A 158 -0.49 -17.73 -2.56
N PRO A 159 -1.63 -18.47 -2.59
CA PRO A 159 -1.73 -19.74 -3.32
C PRO A 159 -1.56 -19.57 -4.83
N CYS A 160 -0.84 -20.50 -5.45
CA CYS A 160 -0.70 -20.63 -6.88
C CYS A 160 -1.77 -21.59 -7.44
N SER A 161 -2.36 -21.29 -8.60
CA SER A 161 -3.36 -22.17 -9.25
C SER A 161 -2.75 -23.50 -9.74
N GLU A 162 -1.44 -23.53 -10.01
CA GLU A 162 -0.72 -24.76 -10.36
C GLU A 162 -0.35 -25.62 -9.14
N GLY A 163 -0.65 -25.15 -7.94
CA GLY A 163 -0.35 -25.76 -6.66
C GLY A 163 0.81 -25.10 -5.92
N GLY A 164 0.77 -25.17 -4.58
CA GLY A 164 1.75 -24.51 -3.73
C GLY A 164 1.43 -23.04 -3.43
N ILE A 165 2.47 -22.29 -3.08
CA ILE A 165 2.40 -20.87 -2.70
C ILE A 165 3.48 -20.13 -3.48
N TYR A 166 3.13 -18.98 -4.06
CA TYR A 166 4.12 -18.09 -4.66
C TYR A 166 5.13 -17.62 -3.61
N SER A 167 6.41 -17.69 -3.96
CA SER A 167 7.51 -17.37 -3.05
C SER A 167 8.58 -16.54 -3.74
N MET A 168 9.13 -15.57 -3.03
CA MET A 168 10.31 -14.83 -3.48
C MET A 168 11.54 -15.74 -3.63
N LEU A 169 11.54 -16.91 -2.94
CA LEU A 169 12.60 -17.91 -3.04
C LEU A 169 12.70 -18.54 -4.44
N ASP A 170 11.67 -18.44 -5.26
CA ASP A 170 11.65 -18.97 -6.63
C ASP A 170 12.20 -17.96 -7.65
N THR A 171 12.52 -16.74 -7.21
CA THR A 171 13.06 -15.67 -8.07
C THR A 171 14.58 -15.66 -8.11
N SER A 172 15.19 -15.15 -9.18
CA SER A 172 16.64 -14.93 -9.26
C SER A 172 17.16 -14.01 -8.14
N LEU A 173 16.31 -13.13 -7.64
CA LEU A 173 16.64 -12.20 -6.56
C LEU A 173 17.04 -12.92 -5.28
N ILE A 174 16.31 -13.97 -4.88
CA ILE A 174 16.50 -14.67 -3.59
C ILE A 174 16.98 -16.11 -3.76
N LYS A 175 16.61 -16.76 -4.85
CA LYS A 175 16.90 -18.18 -5.09
C LYS A 175 18.36 -18.54 -4.86
N GLY A 176 18.56 -19.43 -3.91
CA GLY A 176 19.83 -20.08 -3.71
C GLY A 176 20.02 -21.20 -4.70
N ALA A 177 20.60 -20.95 -5.89
CA ALA A 177 21.04 -22.02 -6.77
C ALA A 177 22.11 -22.89 -6.06
N ASN A 178 22.16 -24.19 -6.39
CA ASN A 178 23.22 -25.07 -5.90
C ASN A 178 24.57 -24.71 -6.53
N ASP A 179 24.57 -24.07 -7.71
CA ASP A 179 25.75 -23.60 -8.39
C ASP A 179 26.14 -22.19 -7.90
N ARG A 180 27.40 -22.06 -7.49
CA ARG A 180 28.00 -20.82 -7.02
C ARG A 180 27.98 -19.71 -8.08
N PHE A 181 28.18 -20.08 -9.34
CA PHE A 181 28.16 -19.14 -10.46
C PHE A 181 26.75 -18.58 -10.71
N GLU A 182 25.70 -19.38 -10.56
CA GLU A 182 24.32 -18.92 -10.70
C GLU A 182 23.91 -17.94 -9.59
N LYS A 183 24.55 -18.01 -8.42
CA LYS A 183 24.30 -17.10 -7.28
C LYS A 183 24.94 -15.72 -7.42
N SER A 184 25.90 -15.55 -8.33
CA SER A 184 26.72 -14.35 -8.40
C SER A 184 26.23 -13.40 -9.49
N PHE A 185 26.35 -12.12 -9.22
CA PHE A 185 26.01 -11.03 -10.15
C PHE A 185 27.21 -10.11 -10.33
N HIS A 186 27.38 -9.55 -11.52
CA HIS A 186 28.38 -8.53 -11.80
C HIS A 186 27.98 -7.19 -11.17
N GLU A 187 26.69 -6.86 -11.21
CA GLU A 187 26.15 -5.66 -10.58
C GLU A 187 24.91 -6.02 -9.78
N LEU A 188 24.81 -5.42 -8.60
CA LEU A 188 23.63 -5.50 -7.73
C LEU A 188 23.32 -4.13 -7.13
N LEU A 189 22.17 -3.56 -7.48
CA LEU A 189 21.59 -2.43 -6.80
C LEU A 189 20.48 -2.90 -5.87
N VAL A 190 20.52 -2.45 -4.64
CA VAL A 190 19.45 -2.62 -3.66
C VAL A 190 19.02 -1.25 -3.17
N ILE A 191 17.78 -0.86 -3.43
CA ILE A 191 17.14 0.30 -2.81
C ILE A 191 16.06 -0.23 -1.91
N SER A 192 16.19 -0.02 -0.59
CA SER A 192 15.19 -0.50 0.36
C SER A 192 15.23 0.31 1.65
N PRO A 193 14.08 0.82 2.14
CA PRO A 193 14.01 1.59 3.39
C PRO A 193 14.21 0.74 4.65
N PHE A 194 13.90 -0.55 4.59
CA PHE A 194 14.00 -1.45 5.73
C PHE A 194 14.86 -2.66 5.36
N LEU A 195 15.80 -2.95 6.24
CA LEU A 195 16.81 -3.98 6.04
C LEU A 195 16.75 -5.02 7.17
N SER A 196 17.18 -6.23 6.86
CA SER A 196 17.57 -7.22 7.86
C SER A 196 18.94 -7.81 7.53
N LYS A 197 19.68 -8.13 8.58
CA LYS A 197 21.06 -8.62 8.51
C LYS A 197 21.20 -9.85 7.62
N ASP A 198 20.33 -10.82 7.77
CA ASP A 198 20.36 -12.09 7.04
C ASP A 198 20.17 -11.91 5.52
N ILE A 199 19.26 -11.00 5.10
CA ILE A 199 19.02 -10.73 3.68
C ILE A 199 20.18 -9.96 3.09
N ILE A 200 20.70 -8.92 3.76
CA ILE A 200 21.85 -8.15 3.26
C ILE A 200 23.10 -9.04 3.16
N ARG A 201 23.37 -9.89 4.15
CA ARG A 201 24.45 -10.89 4.06
C ARG A 201 24.28 -11.81 2.86
N GLN A 202 23.07 -12.32 2.64
CA GLN A 202 22.78 -13.18 1.50
C GLN A 202 23.09 -12.48 0.18
N PHE A 203 22.78 -11.19 0.05
CA PHE A 203 23.16 -10.41 -1.12
C PHE A 203 24.69 -10.18 -1.19
N ASN A 204 25.30 -9.82 -0.08
CA ASN A 204 26.74 -9.54 0.02
C ASN A 204 27.60 -10.76 -0.43
N GLU A 205 27.18 -11.95 -0.05
CA GLU A 205 27.89 -13.18 -0.42
C GLU A 205 27.88 -13.49 -1.91
N ARG A 206 26.99 -12.86 -2.70
CA ARG A 206 26.87 -13.09 -4.13
C ARG A 206 28.00 -12.45 -4.96
N SER A 207 28.76 -11.51 -4.41
CA SER A 207 29.95 -10.92 -5.04
C SER A 207 31.14 -11.88 -5.06
N ARG A 208 31.21 -12.86 -4.15
CA ARG A 208 32.44 -13.65 -3.85
C ARG A 208 32.93 -14.55 -4.98
N TRP A 209 32.11 -14.78 -6.01
CA TRP A 209 32.37 -15.78 -7.04
C TRP A 209 32.60 -15.21 -8.43
N ILE A 210 32.54 -13.91 -8.58
CA ILE A 210 32.80 -13.18 -9.83
C ILE A 210 33.75 -12.03 -9.54
N GLU A 211 34.75 -11.83 -10.39
CA GLU A 211 35.64 -10.67 -10.30
C GLU A 211 34.97 -9.42 -10.87
N ASN A 212 35.44 -8.25 -10.42
CA ASN A 212 34.97 -6.94 -10.87
C ASN A 212 33.44 -6.76 -10.66
N THR A 213 32.97 -7.03 -9.47
CA THR A 213 31.58 -6.80 -9.07
C THR A 213 31.38 -5.36 -8.62
N GLU A 214 30.19 -4.82 -8.87
CA GLU A 214 29.76 -3.51 -8.37
C GLU A 214 28.42 -3.67 -7.62
N TYR A 215 28.45 -3.47 -6.29
CA TYR A 215 27.30 -3.59 -5.43
C TYR A 215 26.99 -2.27 -4.75
N MET A 216 25.74 -1.81 -4.84
CA MET A 216 25.28 -0.56 -4.29
C MET A 216 24.02 -0.76 -3.45
N LEU A 217 24.05 -0.20 -2.24
CA LEU A 217 22.91 -0.19 -1.31
C LEU A 217 22.49 1.24 -1.06
N ILE A 218 21.24 1.58 -1.35
CA ILE A 218 20.62 2.87 -1.01
C ILE A 218 19.55 2.61 0.04
N THR A 219 19.66 3.24 1.21
CA THR A 219 18.77 2.98 2.33
C THR A 219 18.59 4.20 3.23
N ARG A 220 17.77 4.05 4.27
CA ARG A 220 17.63 5.02 5.35
C ARG A 220 18.79 4.91 6.33
N GLU A 221 19.27 6.02 6.85
CA GLU A 221 20.36 6.02 7.83
C GLU A 221 20.02 5.17 9.06
N MET A 222 18.79 5.27 9.58
CA MET A 222 18.32 4.47 10.71
C MET A 222 18.38 2.95 10.47
N SER A 223 18.23 2.51 9.22
CA SER A 223 18.24 1.07 8.89
C SER A 223 19.64 0.47 8.91
N LEU A 224 20.68 1.31 8.83
CA LEU A 224 22.07 0.89 8.95
C LEU A 224 22.45 0.48 10.37
N GLU A 225 21.72 0.92 11.39
CA GLU A 225 21.95 0.52 12.79
C GLU A 225 21.79 -0.98 13.02
N LYS A 226 21.11 -1.69 12.11
CA LYS A 226 20.90 -3.15 12.15
C LYS A 226 22.02 -3.95 11.49
N LEU A 227 22.95 -3.30 10.83
CA LEU A 227 24.02 -3.93 10.06
C LEU A 227 25.38 -3.71 10.71
N ARG A 228 26.29 -4.66 10.48
CA ARG A 228 27.71 -4.54 10.79
C ARG A 228 28.52 -4.47 9.49
N PRO A 229 29.76 -3.96 9.52
CA PRO A 229 30.61 -3.89 8.33
C PRO A 229 30.71 -5.23 7.58
N GLU A 230 30.89 -6.35 8.29
CA GLU A 230 31.00 -7.67 7.70
C GLU A 230 29.73 -8.18 7.01
N ASP A 231 28.57 -7.55 7.25
CA ASP A 231 27.30 -7.93 6.63
C ASP A 231 27.17 -7.38 5.20
N CYS A 232 27.96 -6.35 4.85
CA CYS A 232 27.82 -5.59 3.61
C CYS A 232 29.16 -5.00 3.09
N ASP A 233 30.28 -5.67 3.37
CA ASP A 233 31.64 -5.24 3.00
C ASP A 233 31.89 -5.11 1.49
N ASN A 234 31.04 -5.70 0.66
CA ASN A 234 31.09 -5.56 -0.80
C ASN A 234 30.18 -4.45 -1.34
N PHE A 235 29.38 -3.81 -0.49
CA PHE A 235 28.48 -2.75 -0.90
C PHE A 235 29.07 -1.36 -0.69
N ARG A 236 28.92 -0.48 -1.69
CA ARG A 236 28.95 0.96 -1.47
C ARG A 236 27.57 1.39 -0.97
N ILE A 237 27.53 2.10 0.14
CA ILE A 237 26.30 2.42 0.87
C ILE A 237 26.01 3.90 0.76
N TYR A 238 24.76 4.23 0.40
CA TYR A 238 24.29 5.59 0.22
C TYR A 238 23.02 5.84 1.04
N VAL A 239 22.95 7.05 1.62
CA VAL A 239 21.76 7.58 2.29
C VAL A 239 21.45 8.97 1.76
N LEU A 240 20.22 9.45 1.94
CA LEU A 240 19.87 10.83 1.58
C LEU A 240 20.70 11.81 2.41
N LYS A 241 21.14 12.92 1.79
CA LYS A 241 21.79 14.03 2.47
C LYS A 241 20.83 14.72 3.44
N ASP A 242 21.35 15.17 4.59
CA ASP A 242 20.53 15.81 5.64
C ASP A 242 19.82 17.07 5.12
N GLU A 243 20.47 17.83 4.22
CA GLU A 243 19.92 19.02 3.55
C GLU A 243 18.64 18.71 2.73
N ILE A 244 18.53 17.49 2.20
CA ILE A 244 17.33 17.01 1.47
C ILE A 244 16.26 16.54 2.44
N VAL A 245 16.67 15.87 3.52
CA VAL A 245 15.77 15.41 4.57
C VAL A 245 15.12 16.60 5.29
N ASP A 246 15.88 17.66 5.55
CA ASP A 246 15.47 18.83 6.34
C ASP A 246 15.15 20.07 5.47
N GLY A 247 15.48 20.07 4.17
CA GLY A 247 15.52 21.26 3.30
C GLY A 247 14.20 22.01 3.09
N GLU A 248 13.07 21.47 3.50
CA GLU A 248 11.78 22.18 3.45
C GLU A 248 11.34 22.74 4.82
N ALA A 249 12.01 22.39 5.90
CA ALA A 249 11.80 23.02 7.19
C ALA A 249 12.14 24.52 7.15
N ALA A 250 13.02 24.91 6.23
CA ALA A 250 13.46 26.30 6.05
C ALA A 250 12.52 27.17 5.19
N ILE A 251 11.54 26.60 4.49
CA ILE A 251 10.73 27.31 3.49
C ILE A 251 9.28 27.57 3.96
N SER A 252 8.79 26.92 4.99
CA SER A 252 7.40 27.06 5.44
C SER A 252 7.29 27.72 6.81
N ASP A 253 6.77 28.95 6.83
CA ASP A 253 6.43 29.74 8.05
C ASP A 253 5.16 29.26 8.77
N GLY A 254 4.79 27.99 8.74
CA GLY A 254 3.57 27.50 9.34
C GLY A 254 3.79 26.25 10.20
N GLU A 255 3.08 26.18 11.34
CA GLU A 255 2.98 25.02 12.25
C GLU A 255 2.40 23.77 11.59
N SER A 256 3.09 23.21 10.60
CA SER A 256 2.77 21.89 10.07
C SER A 256 3.83 20.90 10.51
N ASP A 257 3.41 19.74 11.03
CA ASP A 257 4.28 18.60 11.27
C ASP A 257 5.09 18.30 10.01
N TYR A 258 6.36 18.68 10.04
CA TYR A 258 7.28 18.49 8.92
C TYR A 258 7.52 16.99 8.72
N TYR A 259 6.95 16.45 7.65
CA TYR A 259 7.33 15.12 7.19
C TYR A 259 8.70 15.23 6.52
N LYS A 260 9.72 14.73 7.20
CA LYS A 260 11.05 14.62 6.64
C LYS A 260 11.01 13.81 5.34
N GLN A 261 11.74 14.26 4.31
CA GLN A 261 11.91 13.44 3.12
C GLN A 261 12.71 12.19 3.48
N ASP A 262 12.34 11.05 2.93
CA ASP A 262 13.02 9.80 3.18
C ASP A 262 12.89 8.87 1.97
N ILE A 263 13.57 7.73 1.99
CA ILE A 263 13.46 6.70 0.97
C ILE A 263 12.35 5.75 1.34
N HIS A 264 11.43 5.49 0.40
CA HIS A 264 10.44 4.43 0.51
C HIS A 264 10.44 3.50 -0.72
N ALA A 265 11.24 3.79 -1.71
CA ALA A 265 11.42 2.96 -2.90
C ALA A 265 11.95 1.57 -2.54
N LYS A 266 11.49 0.55 -3.27
CA LYS A 266 12.00 -0.80 -3.22
C LYS A 266 12.30 -1.25 -4.64
N VAL A 267 13.60 -1.27 -4.95
CA VAL A 267 14.13 -1.58 -6.26
C VAL A 267 15.34 -2.49 -6.12
N TYR A 268 15.38 -3.50 -6.95
CA TYR A 268 16.55 -4.38 -7.05
C TYR A 268 16.94 -4.51 -8.52
N MET A 269 18.19 -4.24 -8.84
CA MET A 269 18.72 -4.49 -10.18
C MET A 269 19.82 -5.53 -10.09
N LEU A 270 19.68 -6.56 -10.88
CA LEU A 270 20.62 -7.67 -10.99
C LEU A 270 21.17 -7.69 -12.41
N ARG A 271 22.49 -7.56 -12.59
CA ARG A 271 23.11 -7.77 -13.89
C ARG A 271 23.98 -9.02 -13.88
N LYS A 272 23.72 -9.90 -14.83
CA LYS A 272 24.55 -11.07 -15.11
C LYS A 272 24.84 -11.14 -16.60
N ASN A 273 26.10 -11.00 -16.97
CA ASN A 273 26.54 -10.94 -18.36
C ASN A 273 25.79 -9.83 -19.15
N ALA A 274 25.12 -10.20 -20.22
CA ALA A 274 24.40 -9.28 -21.10
C ALA A 274 22.96 -8.98 -20.64
N ASN A 275 22.49 -9.64 -19.58
CA ASN A 275 21.10 -9.53 -19.11
C ASN A 275 21.02 -8.72 -17.82
N THR A 276 19.98 -7.91 -17.73
CA THR A 276 19.63 -7.13 -16.54
C THR A 276 18.19 -7.43 -16.16
N GLU A 277 17.96 -7.69 -14.90
CA GLU A 277 16.67 -7.86 -14.27
C GLU A 277 16.43 -6.70 -13.32
N LEU A 278 15.32 -6.01 -13.46
CA LEU A 278 14.91 -4.91 -12.58
C LEU A 278 13.62 -5.31 -11.86
N TYR A 279 13.70 -5.49 -10.56
CA TYR A 279 12.56 -5.76 -9.69
C TYR A 279 12.12 -4.47 -9.02
N LEU A 280 10.83 -4.19 -9.04
CA LEU A 280 10.23 -3.07 -8.32
C LEU A 280 8.88 -3.46 -7.73
N GLY A 281 8.50 -2.83 -6.62
CA GLY A 281 7.23 -3.11 -5.96
C GLY A 281 7.27 -2.96 -4.44
N SER A 282 6.66 -3.89 -3.72
CA SER A 282 6.42 -3.73 -2.29
C SER A 282 7.49 -4.34 -1.38
N LEU A 283 8.35 -5.22 -1.89
CA LEU A 283 9.29 -6.04 -1.12
C LEU A 283 10.42 -5.23 -0.49
N ASN A 284 10.52 -5.19 0.83
CA ASN A 284 11.71 -4.70 1.54
C ASN A 284 12.82 -5.76 1.58
N ALA A 285 14.09 -5.34 1.68
CA ALA A 285 15.23 -6.21 1.92
C ALA A 285 15.27 -6.70 3.38
N SER A 286 14.17 -7.29 3.85
CA SER A 286 13.98 -7.73 5.23
C SER A 286 13.46 -9.16 5.30
N HIS A 287 13.77 -9.85 6.40
CA HIS A 287 13.41 -11.24 6.62
C HIS A 287 11.91 -11.50 6.43
N ASN A 288 11.08 -10.72 7.12
CA ASN A 288 9.63 -10.90 7.05
C ASN A 288 9.07 -10.65 5.65
N ALA A 289 9.61 -9.68 4.90
CA ALA A 289 9.17 -9.41 3.55
C ALA A 289 9.48 -10.59 2.61
N VAL A 290 10.69 -11.16 2.72
CA VAL A 290 11.13 -12.26 1.84
C VAL A 290 10.45 -13.57 2.17
N TYR A 291 10.28 -13.90 3.46
CA TYR A 291 9.89 -15.25 3.88
C TYR A 291 8.43 -15.37 4.35
N GLY A 292 7.73 -14.27 4.60
CA GLY A 292 6.43 -14.35 5.25
C GLY A 292 5.34 -13.42 4.79
N ASN A 293 5.66 -12.22 4.39
CA ASN A 293 4.64 -11.26 3.98
C ASN A 293 3.97 -11.66 2.68
N ILE A 294 2.77 -11.12 2.49
CA ILE A 294 2.16 -11.08 1.17
C ILE A 294 2.66 -9.83 0.49
N GLU A 295 3.40 -10.01 -0.60
CA GLU A 295 4.04 -8.94 -1.37
C GLU A 295 3.64 -9.04 -2.85
N PHE A 296 3.90 -7.98 -3.60
CA PHE A 296 3.70 -7.95 -5.06
C PHE A 296 4.83 -7.17 -5.71
N MET A 297 5.55 -7.82 -6.62
CA MET A 297 6.65 -7.25 -7.38
C MET A 297 6.37 -7.36 -8.88
N LEU A 298 7.00 -6.48 -9.63
CA LEU A 298 7.12 -6.54 -11.08
C LEU A 298 8.60 -6.76 -11.42
N LEU A 299 8.88 -7.77 -12.19
CA LEU A 299 10.17 -7.99 -12.83
C LEU A 299 10.13 -7.46 -14.27
N LEU A 300 11.05 -6.58 -14.60
CA LEU A 300 11.29 -6.07 -15.93
C LEU A 300 12.63 -6.62 -16.45
N LYS A 301 12.61 -7.28 -17.61
CA LYS A 301 13.80 -7.86 -18.21
C LYS A 301 14.38 -6.95 -19.28
N SER A 302 15.66 -6.67 -19.17
CA SER A 302 16.41 -5.78 -20.05
C SER A 302 17.73 -6.38 -20.50
N LYS A 303 18.43 -5.65 -21.35
CA LYS A 303 19.81 -5.93 -21.70
C LYS A 303 20.72 -4.89 -21.05
N ASN A 304 21.92 -5.32 -20.64
CA ASN A 304 22.97 -4.49 -20.06
C ASN A 304 23.21 -3.17 -20.84
N ARG A 305 23.16 -3.20 -22.18
CA ARG A 305 23.31 -2.00 -23.01
C ARG A 305 22.22 -0.93 -22.76
N HIS A 306 21.08 -1.29 -22.18
CA HIS A 306 19.96 -0.39 -21.91
C HIS A 306 19.89 -0.01 -20.44
N ILE A 307 19.98 -0.99 -19.53
CA ILE A 307 19.92 -0.83 -18.08
C ILE A 307 21.15 -1.48 -17.46
N ASN A 308 21.97 -0.69 -16.76
CA ASN A 308 23.15 -1.13 -16.01
C ASN A 308 23.41 -0.15 -14.86
N MET A 309 24.39 -0.46 -13.99
CA MET A 309 24.71 0.34 -12.81
C MET A 309 25.13 1.77 -13.17
N GLU A 310 25.97 1.94 -14.20
CA GLU A 310 26.44 3.25 -14.63
C GLU A 310 25.28 4.20 -15.00
N LYS A 311 24.33 3.71 -15.80
CA LYS A 311 23.16 4.50 -16.22
C LYS A 311 22.23 4.81 -15.04
N LEU A 312 21.95 3.82 -14.19
CA LEU A 312 21.12 4.03 -13.03
C LEU A 312 21.75 5.00 -12.05
N LYS A 313 23.08 4.95 -11.86
CA LYS A 313 23.80 5.96 -11.07
C LYS A 313 23.63 7.36 -11.64
N ALA A 314 23.82 7.53 -12.96
CA ALA A 314 23.65 8.83 -13.61
C ALA A 314 22.24 9.40 -13.37
N ASP A 315 21.20 8.56 -13.45
CA ASP A 315 19.83 8.99 -13.18
C ASP A 315 19.58 9.27 -11.69
N ILE A 316 20.00 8.37 -10.79
CA ILE A 316 19.76 8.46 -9.34
C ILE A 316 20.55 9.62 -8.72
N PHE A 317 21.78 9.86 -9.17
CA PHE A 317 22.67 10.90 -8.64
C PHE A 317 22.58 12.24 -9.38
N ASN A 318 21.62 12.40 -10.30
CA ASN A 318 21.48 13.60 -11.12
C ASN A 318 22.73 13.95 -11.94
N GLY A 319 23.33 12.94 -12.55
CA GLY A 319 24.45 13.05 -13.48
C GLY A 319 25.78 12.55 -12.94
N ASP A 320 26.22 13.02 -11.78
CA ASP A 320 27.53 12.65 -11.22
C ASP A 320 27.43 12.30 -9.74
N GLU A 321 28.11 11.23 -9.35
CA GLU A 321 28.18 10.75 -7.98
C GLU A 321 28.77 11.79 -7.02
N ASP A 322 29.81 12.50 -7.46
CA ASP A 322 30.47 13.58 -6.71
C ASP A 322 29.86 14.96 -7.00
N GLY A 323 28.82 15.02 -7.82
CA GLY A 323 28.17 16.25 -8.25
C GLY A 323 27.41 16.96 -7.14
N ALA A 324 27.38 18.30 -7.19
CA ALA A 324 26.66 19.12 -6.22
C ALA A 324 25.14 18.83 -6.18
N ASN A 325 24.58 18.28 -7.28
CA ASN A 325 23.16 17.94 -7.40
C ASN A 325 22.83 16.51 -6.96
N ASN A 326 23.84 15.70 -6.58
CA ASN A 326 23.60 14.36 -6.06
C ASN A 326 22.86 14.45 -4.71
N PRO A 327 21.63 13.86 -4.58
CA PRO A 327 20.88 13.92 -3.34
C PRO A 327 21.38 12.95 -2.26
N PHE A 328 22.34 12.09 -2.58
CA PHE A 328 22.85 11.05 -1.69
C PHE A 328 24.26 11.35 -1.21
N LYS A 329 24.59 10.85 -0.02
CA LYS A 329 25.95 10.79 0.54
C LYS A 329 26.35 9.33 0.73
N GLU A 330 27.62 9.02 0.42
CA GLU A 330 28.21 7.72 0.73
C GLU A 330 28.50 7.62 2.23
N VAL A 331 28.31 6.46 2.82
CA VAL A 331 28.47 6.22 4.25
C VAL A 331 29.25 4.93 4.47
N GLU A 332 30.29 5.01 5.32
CA GLU A 332 31.01 3.85 5.83
C GLU A 332 30.45 3.43 7.18
N LEU A 333 30.21 2.13 7.36
CA LEU A 333 29.78 1.59 8.65
C LEU A 333 30.99 1.52 9.60
N SER A 334 30.86 2.13 10.78
CA SER A 334 31.86 2.02 11.83
C SER A 334 31.56 0.85 12.79
N GLU A 335 32.61 0.17 13.27
CA GLU A 335 32.51 -1.00 14.18
C GLU A 335 31.85 -0.69 15.54
N HIS A 336 31.65 0.59 15.88
CA HIS A 336 31.35 1.02 17.26
C HIS A 336 29.88 1.43 17.53
N LYS A 337 28.97 1.34 16.57
CA LYS A 337 27.54 1.59 16.88
C LYS A 337 26.94 0.36 17.57
N LYS A 338 26.59 0.50 18.85
CA LYS A 338 25.76 -0.48 19.57
C LYS A 338 24.41 -0.58 18.87
N LEU A 339 24.10 -1.77 18.39
CA LEU A 339 22.77 -2.11 17.91
C LEU A 339 21.78 -1.87 19.06
N LYS A 340 20.90 -0.91 18.93
CA LYS A 340 19.71 -0.82 19.76
C LYS A 340 18.71 -1.85 19.22
N GLU A 341 18.56 -2.94 19.92
CA GLU A 341 17.38 -3.78 19.79
C GLU A 341 16.21 -2.99 20.41
N VAL A 342 15.53 -2.20 19.59
CA VAL A 342 14.27 -1.57 19.97
C VAL A 342 13.17 -2.33 19.27
N ASP A 343 12.60 -3.29 19.98
CA ASP A 343 11.44 -4.07 19.55
C ASP A 343 10.14 -3.59 20.23
N GLU A 344 10.07 -2.30 20.62
CA GLU A 344 8.92 -1.74 21.31
C GLU A 344 7.65 -1.66 20.41
N ALA A 345 7.81 -1.62 19.09
CA ALA A 345 6.67 -1.67 18.16
C ALA A 345 6.11 -3.10 17.98
N GLY A 346 6.87 -4.13 18.32
CA GLY A 346 6.50 -5.53 18.08
C GLY A 346 5.29 -6.01 18.89
N GLU A 347 5.16 -5.59 20.14
CA GLU A 347 4.13 -6.09 21.04
C GLU A 347 2.74 -5.51 20.73
N LEU A 348 2.65 -4.21 20.47
CA LEU A 348 1.40 -3.57 20.06
C LEU A 348 0.92 -4.04 18.68
N ASP A 349 1.83 -4.17 17.70
CA ASP A 349 1.49 -4.72 16.39
C ASP A 349 1.03 -6.18 16.48
N PHE A 350 1.62 -6.94 17.37
CA PHE A 350 1.19 -8.30 17.68
C PHE A 350 -0.26 -8.33 18.19
N LEU A 351 -0.60 -7.49 19.18
CA LEU A 351 -1.94 -7.39 19.75
C LEU A 351 -2.95 -6.94 18.69
N ILE A 352 -2.62 -5.95 17.87
CA ILE A 352 -3.47 -5.51 16.76
C ILE A 352 -3.78 -6.68 15.81
N LYS A 353 -2.77 -7.43 15.39
CA LYS A 353 -2.94 -8.57 14.49
C LYS A 353 -3.71 -9.72 15.13
N GLN A 354 -3.53 -9.93 16.43
CA GLN A 354 -4.28 -10.94 17.19
C GLN A 354 -5.77 -10.58 17.24
N ILE A 355 -6.11 -9.33 17.58
CA ILE A 355 -7.50 -8.86 17.67
C ILE A 355 -8.19 -8.94 16.31
N ASN A 356 -7.51 -8.55 15.23
CA ASN A 356 -8.08 -8.59 13.89
C ASN A 356 -8.31 -10.01 13.33
N ARG A 357 -7.90 -11.05 14.05
CA ARG A 357 -8.22 -12.45 13.70
C ARG A 357 -9.52 -12.94 14.29
N TYR A 358 -10.07 -12.24 15.27
CA TYR A 358 -11.41 -12.56 15.75
C TYR A 358 -12.44 -12.29 14.65
N LYS A 359 -13.49 -13.07 14.68
CA LYS A 359 -14.65 -12.82 13.84
C LYS A 359 -15.62 -11.95 14.61
N PHE A 360 -15.98 -10.85 14.02
CA PHE A 360 -16.90 -9.87 14.57
C PHE A 360 -18.25 -9.96 13.85
N TYR A 361 -19.34 -9.87 14.60
CA TYR A 361 -20.69 -9.71 14.10
C TYR A 361 -21.30 -8.49 14.78
N ALA A 362 -21.72 -7.53 13.99
CA ALA A 362 -22.38 -6.34 14.50
C ALA A 362 -23.80 -6.28 13.92
N VAL A 363 -24.76 -5.97 14.80
CA VAL A 363 -26.18 -5.83 14.42
C VAL A 363 -26.73 -4.53 14.99
N VAL A 364 -27.36 -3.75 14.13
CA VAL A 364 -28.08 -2.54 14.50
C VAL A 364 -29.53 -2.91 14.81
N SER A 365 -30.05 -2.40 15.93
CA SER A 365 -31.47 -2.44 16.26
C SER A 365 -32.00 -1.02 16.48
N GLU A 366 -33.19 -0.75 15.93
CA GLU A 366 -33.88 0.52 16.11
C GLU A 366 -34.47 0.60 17.52
N ASN A 367 -34.21 1.70 18.22
CA ASN A 367 -34.74 1.97 19.55
C ASN A 367 -35.35 3.39 19.60
N ARG A 368 -36.61 3.51 19.16
CA ARG A 368 -37.36 4.78 19.00
C ARG A 368 -36.63 5.71 17.99
N ASP A 369 -36.09 6.84 18.48
CA ASP A 369 -35.38 7.83 17.67
C ASP A 369 -33.86 7.57 17.56
N TYR A 370 -33.40 6.47 18.17
CA TYR A 370 -31.97 6.10 18.27
C TYR A 370 -31.76 4.66 17.78
N TYR A 371 -30.51 4.28 17.73
CA TYR A 371 -30.07 2.96 17.33
C TYR A 371 -29.12 2.37 18.38
N ASP A 372 -29.29 1.09 18.64
CA ASP A 372 -28.36 0.33 19.46
C ASP A 372 -27.57 -0.62 18.57
N VAL A 373 -26.25 -0.72 18.79
CA VAL A 373 -25.36 -1.61 18.04
C VAL A 373 -24.80 -2.65 19.00
N ASN A 374 -25.11 -3.91 18.73
CA ASN A 374 -24.58 -5.04 19.47
C ASN A 374 -23.46 -5.71 18.66
N ILE A 375 -22.26 -5.82 19.23
CA ILE A 375 -21.12 -6.50 18.61
C ILE A 375 -20.81 -7.77 19.40
N ILE A 376 -20.73 -8.88 18.69
CA ILE A 376 -20.37 -10.20 19.23
C ILE A 376 -19.03 -10.61 18.62
N VAL A 377 -18.11 -11.07 19.47
CA VAL A 377 -16.80 -11.60 19.07
C VAL A 377 -16.81 -13.12 19.23
N GLU A 378 -16.67 -13.84 18.10
CA GLU A 378 -16.49 -15.30 18.14
C GLU A 378 -15.08 -15.65 18.59
N ASP A 379 -14.96 -16.83 19.22
CA ASP A 379 -13.67 -17.37 19.70
C ASP A 379 -12.85 -16.38 20.56
N TYR A 380 -13.59 -15.55 21.35
CA TYR A 380 -13.00 -14.51 22.19
C TYR A 380 -12.11 -15.12 23.28
N GLU A 381 -10.86 -14.70 23.29
CA GLU A 381 -9.91 -14.88 24.39
C GLU A 381 -9.53 -13.49 24.92
N LYS A 382 -9.56 -13.30 26.25
CA LYS A 382 -9.21 -11.99 26.83
C LYS A 382 -7.74 -11.68 26.53
N PRO A 383 -7.46 -10.58 25.78
CA PRO A 383 -6.09 -10.16 25.54
C PRO A 383 -5.42 -9.69 26.85
N ASP A 384 -4.10 -9.81 26.93
CA ASP A 384 -3.30 -9.31 28.04
C ASP A 384 -2.90 -7.84 27.81
N ALA A 385 -3.92 -6.98 27.73
CA ALA A 385 -3.77 -5.54 27.52
C ALA A 385 -5.10 -4.85 27.85
N ASP A 386 -5.07 -3.56 28.11
CA ASP A 386 -6.26 -2.73 28.24
C ASP A 386 -6.72 -2.32 26.84
N ILE A 387 -7.88 -2.82 26.45
CA ILE A 387 -8.41 -2.59 25.10
C ILE A 387 -9.83 -2.07 25.21
N THR A 388 -10.10 -1.03 24.41
CA THR A 388 -11.46 -0.49 24.27
C THR A 388 -11.82 -0.34 22.79
N LEU A 389 -13.12 -0.32 22.53
CA LEU A 389 -13.71 -0.11 21.22
C LEU A 389 -14.72 1.02 21.29
N SER A 390 -14.78 1.87 20.26
CA SER A 390 -15.80 2.89 20.11
C SER A 390 -16.22 3.07 18.65
N PRO A 391 -17.48 3.45 18.34
CA PRO A 391 -17.86 3.83 17.00
C PRO A 391 -17.05 5.07 16.55
N ILE A 392 -16.63 5.13 15.27
CA ILE A 392 -15.76 6.22 14.78
C ILE A 392 -16.37 7.61 15.00
N PHE A 393 -17.69 7.75 14.91
CA PHE A 393 -18.40 9.05 15.07
C PHE A 393 -19.05 9.25 16.44
N ALA A 394 -18.83 8.33 17.38
CA ALA A 394 -19.29 8.42 18.76
C ALA A 394 -18.18 7.92 19.71
N GLN A 395 -16.99 8.53 19.64
CA GLN A 395 -15.83 8.09 20.43
C GLN A 395 -15.97 8.27 21.93
N THR A 396 -16.95 9.07 22.40
CA THR A 396 -17.30 9.19 23.81
C THR A 396 -18.00 7.94 24.35
N GLU A 397 -18.60 7.14 23.46
CA GLU A 397 -19.25 5.87 23.79
C GLU A 397 -18.23 4.73 23.70
N GLU A 398 -17.17 4.81 24.50
CA GLU A 398 -16.10 3.83 24.58
C GLU A 398 -16.48 2.68 25.53
N VAL A 399 -16.31 1.43 25.07
CA VAL A 399 -16.59 0.23 25.87
C VAL A 399 -15.36 -0.66 25.97
N GLU A 400 -15.22 -1.39 27.09
CA GLU A 400 -14.16 -2.39 27.26
C GLU A 400 -14.34 -3.52 26.18
N PHE A 401 -13.25 -3.91 25.57
CA PHE A 401 -13.24 -4.98 24.59
C PHE A 401 -13.58 -6.32 25.22
N ALA A 402 -14.72 -6.87 24.85
CA ALA A 402 -15.29 -8.06 25.45
C ALA A 402 -15.97 -8.95 24.39
N LYS A 403 -16.40 -10.15 24.80
CA LYS A 403 -17.14 -11.07 23.93
C LYS A 403 -18.41 -10.46 23.37
N ASN A 404 -19.10 -9.64 24.16
CA ASN A 404 -20.32 -8.90 23.77
C ASN A 404 -20.11 -7.44 24.16
N MET A 405 -20.32 -6.54 23.21
CA MET A 405 -20.22 -5.10 23.39
C MET A 405 -21.49 -4.44 22.87
N LEU A 406 -22.06 -3.53 23.67
CA LEU A 406 -23.31 -2.83 23.32
C LEU A 406 -23.04 -1.32 23.33
N PHE A 407 -23.40 -0.67 22.22
CA PHE A 407 -23.41 0.78 22.07
C PHE A 407 -24.86 1.21 21.98
N GLU A 408 -25.34 1.99 22.96
CA GLU A 408 -26.74 2.40 23.07
C GLU A 408 -26.95 3.83 22.57
N LYS A 409 -28.16 4.13 22.11
CA LYS A 409 -28.63 5.47 21.76
C LYS A 409 -27.79 6.23 20.74
N LEU A 410 -27.26 5.52 19.76
CA LEU A 410 -26.53 6.14 18.66
C LEU A 410 -27.49 6.88 17.72
N SER A 411 -27.05 8.03 17.20
CA SER A 411 -27.76 8.70 16.11
C SER A 411 -27.50 7.97 14.79
N ILE A 412 -28.37 8.14 13.79
CA ILE A 412 -28.16 7.53 12.48
C ILE A 412 -26.84 7.98 11.81
N ASN A 413 -26.40 9.21 12.05
CA ASN A 413 -25.13 9.73 11.53
C ASN A 413 -23.91 9.16 12.26
N SER A 414 -24.10 8.56 13.44
CA SER A 414 -23.05 7.90 14.22
C SER A 414 -22.88 6.43 13.84
N LEU A 415 -23.83 5.85 13.09
CA LEU A 415 -23.73 4.47 12.61
C LEU A 415 -22.65 4.35 11.53
N SER A 416 -21.77 3.40 11.70
CA SER A 416 -20.67 3.12 10.78
C SER A 416 -20.19 1.68 10.92
N GLU A 417 -19.62 1.13 9.88
CA GLU A 417 -18.84 -0.11 9.95
C GLU A 417 -17.41 0.11 10.48
N PHE A 418 -16.98 1.37 10.65
CA PHE A 418 -15.68 1.70 11.19
C PHE A 418 -15.73 1.96 12.69
N TYR A 419 -14.84 1.29 13.42
CA TYR A 419 -14.69 1.41 14.86
C TYR A 419 -13.25 1.78 15.20
N VAL A 420 -13.07 2.56 16.26
CA VAL A 420 -11.77 2.90 16.81
C VAL A 420 -11.39 1.87 17.86
N LEU A 421 -10.34 1.13 17.59
CA LEU A 421 -9.70 0.23 18.53
C LEU A 421 -8.58 0.98 19.24
N PHE A 422 -8.67 1.10 20.54
CA PHE A 422 -7.63 1.65 21.40
C PHE A 422 -6.99 0.51 22.18
N ILE A 423 -5.67 0.44 22.19
CA ILE A 423 -4.88 -0.56 22.90
C ILE A 423 -3.86 0.15 23.77
N CYS A 424 -3.80 -0.23 25.04
CA CYS A 424 -2.74 0.13 25.98
C CYS A 424 -2.10 -1.16 26.47
N ASP A 425 -0.82 -1.35 26.16
CA ASP A 425 -0.08 -2.55 26.63
C ASP A 425 0.33 -2.42 28.09
N ASN A 426 0.86 -3.54 28.67
CA ASN A 426 1.30 -3.56 30.05
C ASN A 426 2.50 -2.66 30.36
N ALA A 427 3.23 -2.20 29.33
CA ALA A 427 4.31 -1.23 29.44
C ALA A 427 3.80 0.23 29.39
N GLY A 428 2.51 0.45 29.13
CA GLY A 428 1.86 1.77 29.03
C GLY A 428 1.95 2.40 27.65
N ASN A 429 2.43 1.67 26.62
CA ASN A 429 2.41 2.13 25.25
C ASN A 429 0.98 2.10 24.70
N LYS A 430 0.62 3.12 23.90
CA LYS A 430 -0.75 3.33 23.45
C LYS A 430 -0.82 3.44 21.95
N VAL A 431 -1.85 2.83 21.37
CA VAL A 431 -2.12 2.93 19.93
C VAL A 431 -3.61 3.03 19.65
N LYS A 432 -3.97 3.82 18.63
CA LYS A 432 -5.33 3.86 18.05
C LYS A 432 -5.28 3.39 16.61
N ARG A 433 -6.21 2.49 16.26
CA ARG A 433 -6.37 2.00 14.88
C ARG A 433 -7.84 1.95 14.53
N LEU A 434 -8.13 2.06 13.23
CA LEU A 434 -9.47 1.77 12.72
C LEU A 434 -9.57 0.29 12.34
N ILE A 435 -10.67 -0.32 12.76
CA ILE A 435 -11.10 -1.62 12.28
C ILE A 435 -12.46 -1.49 11.61
N LYS A 436 -12.67 -2.29 10.57
CA LYS A 436 -13.98 -2.38 9.92
C LYS A 436 -14.68 -3.64 10.40
N ILE A 437 -15.89 -3.49 10.92
CA ILE A 437 -16.76 -4.59 11.35
C ILE A 437 -18.01 -4.58 10.47
N GLU A 438 -18.23 -5.64 9.73
CA GLU A 438 -19.46 -5.79 8.95
C GLU A 438 -20.68 -5.70 9.88
N THR A 439 -21.58 -4.77 9.58
CA THR A 439 -22.68 -4.40 10.47
C THR A 439 -24.01 -4.55 9.75
N GLU A 440 -24.81 -5.51 10.19
CA GLU A 440 -26.16 -5.75 9.66
C GLU A 440 -27.15 -4.73 10.23
N GLY A 441 -28.18 -4.38 9.45
CA GLY A 441 -29.29 -3.55 9.89
C GLY A 441 -29.00 -2.04 9.89
N ILE A 442 -27.90 -1.58 9.28
CA ILE A 442 -27.70 -0.15 9.05
C ILE A 442 -28.80 0.34 8.10
N PRO A 443 -29.60 1.38 8.50
CA PRO A 443 -30.70 1.88 7.67
C PRO A 443 -30.23 2.43 6.31
N ASP A 444 -30.95 2.11 5.24
CA ASP A 444 -30.64 2.57 3.88
C ASP A 444 -30.62 4.11 3.77
N GLU A 445 -31.49 4.79 4.52
CA GLU A 445 -31.55 6.25 4.55
C GLU A 445 -30.33 6.92 5.20
N ARG A 446 -29.43 6.17 5.89
CA ARG A 446 -28.21 6.73 6.49
C ARG A 446 -27.36 7.45 5.45
N GLU A 447 -27.12 6.86 4.27
CA GLU A 447 -26.33 7.49 3.20
C GLU A 447 -26.91 8.84 2.80
N GLY A 448 -28.23 8.91 2.62
CA GLY A 448 -28.93 10.16 2.30
C GLY A 448 -28.79 11.21 3.41
N LYS A 449 -28.94 10.82 4.69
CA LYS A 449 -28.79 11.75 5.84
C LYS A 449 -27.35 12.25 5.99
N VAL A 450 -26.35 11.38 5.78
CA VAL A 450 -24.93 11.77 5.75
C VAL A 450 -24.68 12.80 4.65
N ILE A 451 -25.14 12.54 3.44
CA ILE A 451 -25.00 13.46 2.32
C ILE A 451 -25.66 14.82 2.64
N LEU A 452 -26.87 14.82 3.14
CA LEU A 452 -27.58 16.03 3.55
C LEU A 452 -26.83 16.83 4.63
N SER A 453 -26.23 16.14 5.60
CA SER A 453 -25.44 16.78 6.66
C SER A 453 -24.18 17.49 6.13
N ILE A 454 -23.59 16.97 5.06
CA ILE A 454 -22.40 17.56 4.41
C ILE A 454 -22.78 18.74 3.51
N ILE A 455 -23.87 18.60 2.77
CA ILE A 455 -24.29 19.57 1.77
C ILE A 455 -24.91 20.82 2.44
N GLY A 456 -25.65 20.62 3.54
CA GLY A 456 -26.29 21.70 4.26
C GLY A 456 -27.09 22.66 3.37
N GLU A 457 -26.78 23.96 3.44
CA GLU A 457 -27.44 25.01 2.63
C GLU A 457 -27.20 24.91 1.10
N ASN A 458 -26.21 24.12 0.66
CA ASN A 458 -25.91 23.90 -0.75
C ASN A 458 -26.73 22.79 -1.40
N PHE A 459 -27.83 22.35 -0.79
CA PHE A 459 -28.68 21.26 -1.28
C PHE A 459 -29.16 21.48 -2.71
N TYR A 460 -29.63 22.68 -3.05
CA TYR A 460 -30.11 22.98 -4.41
C TYR A 460 -29.01 22.89 -5.47
N ARG A 461 -27.79 23.34 -5.14
CA ARG A 461 -26.62 23.21 -6.05
C ARG A 461 -26.22 21.75 -6.25
N TYR A 462 -26.36 20.93 -5.23
CA TYR A 462 -26.11 19.50 -5.35
C TYR A 462 -27.14 18.81 -6.24
N VAL A 463 -28.42 19.13 -6.07
CA VAL A 463 -29.52 18.63 -6.92
C VAL A 463 -29.35 19.09 -8.38
N GLU A 464 -29.03 20.36 -8.60
CA GLU A 464 -28.72 20.92 -9.92
C GLU A 464 -27.54 20.19 -10.59
N PHE A 465 -26.50 19.88 -9.82
CA PHE A 465 -25.37 19.07 -10.27
C PHE A 465 -25.78 17.62 -10.64
N LEU A 466 -26.66 16.99 -9.86
CA LEU A 466 -27.14 15.62 -10.14
C LEU A 466 -27.94 15.52 -11.43
N PHE A 467 -28.73 16.54 -11.76
CA PHE A 467 -29.58 16.56 -12.96
C PHE A 467 -28.90 17.18 -14.18
N GLY A 468 -27.76 17.84 -14.01
CA GLY A 468 -27.02 18.50 -15.06
C GLY A 468 -25.72 17.80 -15.44
N ASP A 469 -25.78 16.68 -16.18
CA ASP A 469 -24.58 16.08 -16.78
C ASP A 469 -23.79 17.04 -17.68
N ASP A 470 -24.47 18.11 -18.19
CA ASP A 470 -23.89 19.14 -19.01
C ASP A 470 -23.04 20.17 -18.25
N TYR A 471 -23.17 20.27 -16.93
CA TYR A 471 -22.48 21.32 -16.16
C TYR A 471 -20.97 21.04 -16.07
N ILE A 472 -20.56 19.80 -15.88
CA ILE A 472 -19.13 19.41 -15.89
C ILE A 472 -18.56 19.57 -17.30
N THR A 473 -19.32 19.13 -18.28
CA THR A 473 -18.93 19.24 -19.72
C THR A 473 -18.83 20.69 -20.16
N SER A 474 -19.72 21.56 -19.71
CA SER A 474 -19.68 23.02 -20.02
C SER A 474 -18.53 23.70 -19.25
N ALA A 475 -18.27 23.36 -18.00
CA ALA A 475 -17.15 23.90 -17.23
C ALA A 475 -15.79 23.44 -17.80
N LEU A 476 -15.68 22.18 -18.25
CA LEU A 476 -14.49 21.69 -18.95
C LEU A 476 -14.30 22.33 -20.33
N ARG A 477 -15.37 22.55 -21.09
CA ARG A 477 -15.31 23.25 -22.38
C ARG A 477 -14.98 24.72 -22.23
N ALA A 478 -15.51 25.42 -21.23
CA ALA A 478 -15.16 26.81 -20.93
C ALA A 478 -13.67 26.98 -20.58
N ASN A 479 -13.07 25.99 -19.92
CA ASN A 479 -11.64 26.00 -19.61
C ASN A 479 -10.74 25.57 -20.78
N SER A 480 -11.23 24.81 -21.74
CA SER A 480 -10.46 24.40 -22.92
C SER A 480 -10.47 25.43 -24.06
N GLY A 481 -11.38 26.42 -24.01
CA GLY A 481 -11.51 27.49 -25.03
C GLY A 481 -10.60 28.71 -24.85
N ASN A 482 -9.97 28.89 -23.71
CA ASN A 482 -9.01 29.98 -23.45
C ASN A 482 -7.61 29.37 -23.15
N GLY A 483 -6.88 29.03 -24.18
CA GLY A 483 -5.47 28.76 -24.12
C GLY A 483 -4.69 29.99 -23.69
N GLN A 484 -4.43 30.12 -22.40
CA GLN A 484 -3.33 30.80 -21.73
C GLN A 484 -3.79 31.26 -20.32
N GLY A 485 -3.35 30.51 -19.31
CA GLY A 485 -3.21 31.06 -17.95
C GLY A 485 -4.50 31.22 -17.15
N SER A 486 -4.96 30.20 -16.48
CA SER A 486 -5.67 30.34 -15.18
C SER A 486 -6.24 29.01 -14.66
N LEU A 487 -5.44 27.99 -14.53
CA LEU A 487 -5.82 26.79 -13.74
C LEU A 487 -5.97 27.11 -12.23
N GLY A 488 -5.32 28.17 -11.74
CA GLY A 488 -5.38 28.57 -10.33
C GLY A 488 -6.65 29.32 -9.91
N LYS A 489 -7.32 30.02 -10.82
CA LYS A 489 -8.53 30.81 -10.47
C LYS A 489 -9.83 30.01 -10.51
N SER A 490 -9.89 28.91 -11.24
CA SER A 490 -11.09 28.05 -11.30
C SER A 490 -11.24 27.17 -10.05
N TYR A 491 -10.12 26.76 -9.43
CA TYR A 491 -10.15 26.01 -8.17
C TYR A 491 -10.57 26.86 -6.97
N ALA A 492 -10.18 28.14 -6.93
CA ALA A 492 -10.57 29.06 -5.85
C ALA A 492 -12.09 29.37 -5.86
N SER A 493 -12.77 29.27 -6.99
CA SER A 493 -14.23 29.45 -7.05
C SER A 493 -15.02 28.22 -6.60
N ILE A 494 -14.37 27.05 -6.52
CA ILE A 494 -14.98 25.81 -6.01
C ILE A 494 -14.81 25.71 -4.48
N GLU A 495 -13.73 26.27 -3.91
CA GLU A 495 -13.50 26.31 -2.46
C GLU A 495 -14.41 27.31 -1.72
N ASN A 496 -14.96 28.30 -2.43
CA ASN A 496 -15.93 29.25 -1.89
C ASN A 496 -17.39 28.93 -2.23
N MET A 497 -17.64 27.73 -2.73
CA MET A 497 -18.95 27.14 -2.93
C MET A 497 -19.10 25.92 -2.01
#